data_4bba2ccf7e16c120bfc407b10cbcfe9e
#
_entry.id   4bba2ccf7e16c120bfc407b10cbcfe9e
#
_cell.length_a   1.000
_cell.length_b   1.000
_cell.length_c   1.000
_cell.angle_alpha   90.00
_cell.angle_beta   90.00
_cell.angle_gamma   90.00
#
_symmetry.space_group_name_H-M   'P 1'
#
loop_
_entity.id
_entity.type
_entity.pdbx_description
1 polymer ?
#
loop_
_entity_poly.entity_id
_entity_poly.type
_entity_poly.pdbx_seq_one_letter_code
_entity_poly.pdbx_strand_id
1 'polypeptide(L)'
;MIPIIIIGILFLVFFKRSTKVVKQAITTIKGMTRGLRNNNPGNIRLTYYSDGRKRFWSGEVEGTDKSFKTFSSMAYGYRAIFALLKEYIGKGYNTIETIINRYAPASENHTENYIATLEKRTGITRNTKIAASDLVSLTRLVSAISFVENGQPADEVQINEGKKLLS
;
A
#
# COMPACT_ATOMS: atom_id res chain seq x y z
N MET A 1 19.97 45.49 23.99
CA MET A 1 18.53 45.13 24.11
C MET A 1 17.95 44.93 22.73
N ILE A 2 17.58 43.71 22.37
CA ILE A 2 16.86 43.42 21.12
C ILE A 2 15.42 43.91 21.35
N PRO A 3 14.86 44.78 20.53
CA PRO A 3 13.54 45.35 20.80
C PRO A 3 12.46 44.22 20.72
N ILE A 4 11.60 44.19 21.73
CA ILE A 4 10.48 43.24 21.92
C ILE A 4 9.60 43.10 20.66
N ILE A 5 9.50 44.16 19.85
CA ILE A 5 8.77 44.22 18.61
C ILE A 5 9.31 43.23 17.56
N ILE A 6 10.64 43.02 17.48
CA ILE A 6 11.26 42.10 16.49
C ILE A 6 10.94 40.66 16.89
N ILE A 7 10.89 40.33 18.18
CA ILE A 7 10.58 38.98 18.66
C ILE A 7 9.12 38.65 18.36
N GLY A 8 8.20 39.60 18.53
CA GLY A 8 6.77 39.40 18.22
C GLY A 8 6.50 39.18 16.73
N ILE A 9 7.19 39.89 15.85
CA ILE A 9 7.07 39.73 14.39
C ILE A 9 7.63 38.39 13.94
N LEU A 10 8.78 37.97 14.47
CA LEU A 10 9.38 36.67 14.18
C LEU A 10 8.46 35.51 14.60
N PHE A 11 7.85 35.61 15.79
CA PHE A 11 6.92 34.60 16.32
C PHE A 11 5.65 34.51 15.47
N LEU A 12 5.08 35.64 15.03
CA LEU A 12 3.89 35.67 14.16
C LEU A 12 4.17 35.09 12.78
N VAL A 13 5.35 35.35 12.19
CA VAL A 13 5.74 34.78 10.89
C VAL A 13 5.95 33.27 10.99
N PHE A 14 6.59 32.80 12.06
CA PHE A 14 6.81 31.37 12.31
C PHE A 14 5.48 30.64 12.52
N PHE A 15 4.54 31.20 13.27
CA PHE A 15 3.23 30.63 13.53
C PHE A 15 2.37 30.57 12.26
N LYS A 16 2.35 31.64 11.44
CA LYS A 16 1.63 31.65 10.13
C LYS A 16 2.23 30.63 9.15
N ARG A 17 3.55 30.46 9.13
CA ARG A 17 4.23 29.49 8.29
C ARG A 17 3.90 28.06 8.73
N SER A 18 3.89 27.79 10.03
CA SER A 18 3.51 26.51 10.62
C SER A 18 2.07 26.14 10.28
N THR A 19 1.09 27.06 10.44
CA THR A 19 -0.31 26.81 10.13
C THR A 19 -0.56 26.57 8.64
N LYS A 20 0.19 27.23 7.74
CA LYS A 20 0.10 27.01 6.29
C LYS A 20 0.59 25.61 5.92
N VAL A 21 1.72 25.17 6.48
CA VAL A 21 2.28 23.82 6.26
C VAL A 21 1.31 22.75 6.77
N VAL A 22 0.74 22.92 7.97
CA VAL A 22 -0.24 21.98 8.53
C VAL A 22 -1.50 21.92 7.66
N LYS A 23 -2.04 23.04 7.22
CA LYS A 23 -3.21 23.06 6.32
C LYS A 23 -2.92 22.36 4.99
N GLN A 24 -1.75 22.57 4.41
CA GLN A 24 -1.34 21.92 3.17
C GLN A 24 -1.19 20.41 3.34
N ALA A 25 -0.58 19.96 4.45
CA ALA A 25 -0.46 18.54 4.79
C ALA A 25 -1.85 17.88 4.96
N ILE A 26 -2.78 18.53 5.67
CA ILE A 26 -4.16 18.04 5.84
C ILE A 26 -4.86 17.92 4.49
N THR A 27 -4.70 18.91 3.59
CA THR A 27 -5.31 18.88 2.25
C THR A 27 -4.73 17.75 1.41
N THR A 28 -3.41 17.53 1.48
CA THR A 28 -2.73 16.42 0.80
C THR A 28 -3.27 15.08 1.30
N ILE A 29 -3.36 14.88 2.61
CA ILE A 29 -3.90 13.63 3.21
C ILE A 29 -5.35 13.39 2.78
N LYS A 30 -6.18 14.44 2.72
CA LYS A 30 -7.58 14.32 2.26
C LYS A 30 -7.69 13.91 0.79
N GLY A 31 -6.73 14.29 -0.06
CA GLY A 31 -6.67 13.90 -1.47
C GLY A 31 -6.10 12.51 -1.72
N MET A 32 -5.49 11.87 -0.72
CA MET A 32 -4.92 10.53 -0.87
C MET A 32 -6.00 9.45 -0.93
N THR A 33 -5.78 8.41 -1.73
CA THR A 33 -6.62 7.21 -1.70
C THR A 33 -6.58 6.54 -0.32
N ARG A 34 -7.57 5.68 -0.04
CA ARG A 34 -7.63 4.93 1.22
C ARG A 34 -6.35 4.12 1.46
N GLY A 35 -5.88 3.41 0.45
CA GLY A 35 -4.67 2.60 0.55
C GLY A 35 -3.45 3.41 0.95
N LEU A 36 -3.26 4.57 0.36
CA LEU A 36 -2.12 5.43 0.67
C LEU A 36 -2.22 6.06 2.07
N ARG A 37 -3.43 6.48 2.51
CA ARG A 37 -3.62 7.00 3.88
C ARG A 37 -3.30 5.96 4.96
N ASN A 38 -3.59 4.69 4.67
CA ASN A 38 -3.38 3.58 5.61
C ASN A 38 -1.98 2.96 5.49
N ASN A 39 -1.07 3.51 4.66
CA ASN A 39 0.18 2.85 4.26
C ASN A 39 -0.05 1.41 3.76
N ASN A 40 -1.18 1.15 3.13
CA ASN A 40 -1.66 -0.15 2.67
C ASN A 40 -1.91 -0.11 1.15
N PRO A 41 -0.86 -0.06 0.32
CA PRO A 41 -0.97 0.18 -1.11
C PRO A 41 -1.70 -0.93 -1.87
N GLY A 42 -1.95 -2.06 -1.23
CA GLY A 42 -2.74 -3.17 -1.76
C GLY A 42 -4.17 -3.24 -1.22
N ASN A 43 -4.64 -2.27 -0.45
CA ASN A 43 -5.96 -2.34 0.21
C ASN A 43 -6.25 -3.69 0.88
N ILE A 44 -5.24 -4.25 1.56
CA ILE A 44 -5.35 -5.55 2.24
C ILE A 44 -6.37 -5.41 3.38
N ARG A 45 -7.39 -6.28 3.37
CA ARG A 45 -8.46 -6.29 4.36
C ARG A 45 -7.97 -6.74 5.73
N LEU A 46 -8.67 -6.32 6.79
CA LEU A 46 -8.50 -6.88 8.12
C LEU A 46 -8.74 -8.40 8.09
N THR A 47 -7.92 -9.13 8.83
CA THR A 47 -8.02 -10.58 8.97
C THR A 47 -8.12 -10.96 10.43
N TYR A 48 -8.86 -12.04 10.70
CA TYR A 48 -9.12 -12.52 12.05
C TYR A 48 -8.80 -14.02 12.14
N TYR A 49 -8.44 -14.48 13.32
CA TYR A 49 -8.38 -15.89 13.66
C TYR A 49 -9.80 -16.44 13.84
N SER A 50 -9.93 -17.76 13.88
CA SER A 50 -11.22 -18.43 14.10
C SER A 50 -11.86 -18.10 15.45
N ASP A 51 -11.07 -17.67 16.42
CA ASP A 51 -11.52 -17.23 17.74
C ASP A 51 -11.94 -15.74 17.80
N GLY A 52 -11.95 -15.05 16.65
CA GLY A 52 -12.34 -13.64 16.52
C GLY A 52 -11.25 -12.64 16.84
N ARG A 53 -10.06 -13.06 17.28
CA ARG A 53 -8.93 -12.15 17.51
C ARG A 53 -8.39 -11.63 16.17
N LYS A 54 -8.07 -10.34 16.13
CA LYS A 54 -7.44 -9.72 14.95
C LYS A 54 -6.07 -10.35 14.69
N ARG A 55 -5.84 -10.74 13.45
CA ARG A 55 -4.55 -11.27 12.99
C ARG A 55 -3.68 -10.12 12.48
N PHE A 56 -2.71 -9.72 13.29
CA PHE A 56 -1.73 -8.70 12.92
C PHE A 56 -0.66 -9.26 11.98
N TRP A 57 -0.27 -8.42 11.05
CA TRP A 57 0.83 -8.69 10.14
C TRP A 57 2.07 -7.90 10.57
N SER A 58 3.26 -8.28 10.07
CA SER A 58 4.50 -7.55 10.36
C SER A 58 4.38 -6.08 9.92
N GLY A 59 4.65 -5.17 10.85
CA GLY A 59 4.52 -3.73 10.65
C GLY A 59 3.09 -3.18 10.63
N GLU A 60 2.06 -4.03 10.84
CA GLU A 60 0.69 -3.56 11.03
C GLU A 60 0.55 -2.85 12.37
N VAL A 61 -0.18 -1.76 12.36
CA VAL A 61 -0.52 -0.95 13.55
C VAL A 61 -2.03 -0.80 13.67
N GLU A 62 -2.51 -0.39 14.84
CA GLU A 62 -3.91 -0.01 14.98
C GLU A 62 -4.21 1.21 14.12
N GLY A 63 -5.30 1.12 13.37
CA GLY A 63 -5.80 2.17 12.49
C GLY A 63 -7.26 2.50 12.75
N THR A 64 -7.71 3.61 12.21
CA THR A 64 -9.12 4.03 12.29
C THR A 64 -10.01 3.35 11.25
N ASP A 65 -9.42 2.71 10.23
CA ASP A 65 -10.16 2.02 9.18
C ASP A 65 -10.74 0.70 9.73
N LYS A 66 -12.04 0.48 9.53
CA LYS A 66 -12.77 -0.68 10.07
C LYS A 66 -12.73 -1.90 9.12
N SER A 67 -12.20 -1.75 7.92
CA SER A 67 -12.22 -2.79 6.89
C SER A 67 -10.83 -3.17 6.39
N PHE A 68 -9.89 -2.24 6.44
CA PHE A 68 -8.56 -2.41 5.86
C PHE A 68 -7.45 -2.23 6.90
N LYS A 69 -6.36 -2.96 6.68
CA LYS A 69 -5.17 -2.86 7.52
C LYS A 69 -4.52 -1.49 7.40
N THR A 70 -3.84 -1.08 8.47
CA THR A 70 -2.97 0.09 8.50
C THR A 70 -1.56 -0.35 8.85
N PHE A 71 -0.56 0.13 8.11
CA PHE A 71 0.84 -0.19 8.38
C PHE A 71 1.60 1.03 8.88
N SER A 72 2.66 0.79 9.64
CA SER A 72 3.53 1.83 10.22
C SER A 72 4.27 2.64 9.18
N SER A 73 4.50 2.05 7.97
CA SER A 73 5.07 2.75 6.82
C SER A 73 4.60 2.11 5.52
N MET A 74 4.77 2.83 4.40
CA MET A 74 4.47 2.33 3.06
C MET A 74 5.33 1.09 2.71
N ALA A 75 6.58 1.03 3.18
CA ALA A 75 7.44 -0.14 3.01
C ALA A 75 6.82 -1.41 3.63
N TYR A 76 6.26 -1.32 4.84
CA TYR A 76 5.55 -2.45 5.44
C TYR A 76 4.27 -2.81 4.69
N GLY A 77 3.57 -1.84 4.12
CA GLY A 77 2.44 -2.09 3.23
C GLY A 77 2.84 -2.86 1.97
N TYR A 78 3.94 -2.49 1.32
CA TYR A 78 4.48 -3.24 0.18
C TYR A 78 4.98 -4.63 0.59
N ARG A 79 5.68 -4.75 1.74
CA ARG A 79 6.04 -6.05 2.31
C ARG A 79 4.82 -6.95 2.45
N ALA A 80 3.71 -6.41 2.90
CA ALA A 80 2.47 -7.17 3.08
C ALA A 80 1.94 -7.72 1.75
N ILE A 81 2.00 -6.96 0.64
CA ILE A 81 1.60 -7.46 -0.67
C ILE A 81 2.54 -8.61 -1.10
N PHE A 82 3.87 -8.46 -0.97
CA PHE A 82 4.81 -9.53 -1.25
C PHE A 82 4.51 -10.80 -0.46
N ALA A 83 4.28 -10.67 0.86
CA ALA A 83 3.98 -11.80 1.73
C ALA A 83 2.69 -12.51 1.32
N LEU A 84 1.64 -11.74 0.96
CA LEU A 84 0.37 -12.28 0.49
C LEU A 84 0.52 -13.03 -0.84
N LEU A 85 1.26 -12.47 -1.79
CA LEU A 85 1.54 -13.13 -3.08
C LEU A 85 2.30 -14.44 -2.87
N LYS A 86 3.33 -14.45 -2.01
CA LYS A 86 4.07 -15.68 -1.68
C LYS A 86 3.16 -16.73 -1.01
N GLU A 87 2.27 -16.31 -0.12
CA GLU A 87 1.27 -17.19 0.51
C GLU A 87 0.32 -17.79 -0.54
N TYR A 88 -0.17 -16.98 -1.47
CA TYR A 88 -1.06 -17.45 -2.55
C TYR A 88 -0.35 -18.46 -3.46
N ILE A 89 0.87 -18.15 -3.89
CA ILE A 89 1.68 -19.06 -4.72
C ILE A 89 1.93 -20.39 -4.00
N GLY A 90 2.25 -20.34 -2.70
CA GLY A 90 2.44 -21.54 -1.88
C GLY A 90 1.17 -22.40 -1.75
N LYS A 91 -0.01 -21.81 -1.96
CA LYS A 91 -1.30 -22.51 -1.98
C LYS A 91 -1.74 -22.93 -3.41
N GLY A 92 -0.89 -22.75 -4.42
CA GLY A 92 -1.17 -23.12 -5.80
C GLY A 92 -1.80 -22.01 -6.66
N TYR A 93 -2.12 -20.85 -6.12
CA TYR A 93 -2.55 -19.67 -6.87
C TYR A 93 -1.31 -18.95 -7.43
N ASN A 94 -0.75 -19.46 -8.52
CA ASN A 94 0.57 -19.06 -9.00
C ASN A 94 0.59 -18.44 -10.40
N THR A 95 -0.56 -17.98 -10.89
CA THR A 95 -0.69 -17.21 -12.14
C THR A 95 -1.41 -15.89 -11.85
N ILE A 96 -1.27 -14.88 -12.71
CA ILE A 96 -2.01 -13.62 -12.54
C ILE A 96 -3.51 -13.90 -12.41
N GLU A 97 -4.07 -14.77 -13.25
CA GLU A 97 -5.48 -15.13 -13.23
C GLU A 97 -5.90 -15.70 -11.87
N THR A 98 -5.22 -16.72 -11.38
CA THR A 98 -5.58 -17.37 -10.11
C THR A 98 -5.33 -16.47 -8.89
N ILE A 99 -4.24 -15.69 -8.91
CA ILE A 99 -3.94 -14.70 -7.87
C ILE A 99 -5.05 -13.65 -7.80
N ILE A 100 -5.43 -13.04 -8.93
CA ILE A 100 -6.38 -11.92 -8.91
C ILE A 100 -7.81 -12.39 -8.67
N ASN A 101 -8.21 -13.54 -9.16
CA ASN A 101 -9.51 -14.13 -8.78
C ASN A 101 -9.63 -14.37 -7.26
N ARG A 102 -8.50 -14.64 -6.58
CA ARG A 102 -8.46 -14.77 -5.12
C ARG A 102 -8.38 -13.42 -4.40
N TYR A 103 -7.64 -12.46 -4.95
CA TYR A 103 -7.37 -11.15 -4.38
C TYR A 103 -8.56 -10.20 -4.48
N ALA A 104 -9.18 -10.17 -5.67
CA ALA A 104 -10.24 -9.26 -6.05
C ALA A 104 -11.33 -10.03 -6.83
N PRO A 105 -12.16 -10.85 -6.14
CA PRO A 105 -13.15 -11.70 -6.79
C PRO A 105 -14.20 -10.89 -7.56
N ALA A 106 -14.75 -11.47 -8.62
CA ALA A 106 -15.67 -10.82 -9.55
C ALA A 106 -16.97 -10.31 -8.89
N SER A 107 -17.36 -10.86 -7.77
CA SER A 107 -18.49 -10.38 -6.97
C SER A 107 -18.27 -8.97 -6.37
N GLU A 108 -17.02 -8.53 -6.25
CA GLU A 108 -16.66 -7.25 -5.64
C GLU A 108 -15.94 -6.30 -6.62
N ASN A 109 -15.47 -6.80 -7.79
CA ASN A 109 -14.57 -6.05 -8.67
C ASN A 109 -14.76 -6.41 -10.15
N HIS A 110 -14.27 -5.53 -11.04
CA HIS A 110 -14.09 -5.83 -12.46
C HIS A 110 -12.82 -6.66 -12.68
N THR A 111 -12.82 -7.91 -12.23
CA THR A 111 -11.65 -8.81 -12.18
C THR A 111 -10.93 -8.93 -13.52
N GLU A 112 -11.66 -9.03 -14.65
CA GLU A 112 -11.06 -9.08 -15.99
C GLU A 112 -10.24 -7.84 -16.33
N ASN A 113 -10.75 -6.64 -16.00
CA ASN A 113 -10.03 -5.39 -16.21
C ASN A 113 -8.78 -5.32 -15.33
N TYR A 114 -8.86 -5.86 -14.12
CA TYR A 114 -7.72 -5.96 -13.20
C TYR A 114 -6.62 -6.84 -13.82
N ILE A 115 -6.98 -8.06 -14.24
CA ILE A 115 -6.07 -9.03 -14.88
C ILE A 115 -5.41 -8.39 -16.12
N ALA A 116 -6.19 -7.83 -17.03
CA ALA A 116 -5.69 -7.19 -18.25
C ALA A 116 -4.71 -6.02 -17.92
N THR A 117 -5.01 -5.25 -16.88
CA THR A 117 -4.12 -4.17 -16.43
C THR A 117 -2.80 -4.72 -15.90
N LEU A 118 -2.82 -5.82 -15.14
CA LEU A 118 -1.60 -6.46 -14.66
C LEU A 118 -0.78 -7.02 -15.82
N GLU A 119 -1.38 -7.73 -16.76
CA GLU A 119 -0.70 -8.25 -17.97
C GLU A 119 0.04 -7.11 -18.70
N LYS A 120 -0.68 -6.02 -18.96
CA LYS A 120 -0.12 -4.84 -19.66
C LYS A 120 1.05 -4.21 -18.89
N ARG A 121 0.95 -4.09 -17.57
CA ARG A 121 1.95 -3.38 -16.75
C ARG A 121 3.15 -4.25 -16.41
N THR A 122 2.95 -5.55 -16.26
CA THR A 122 4.02 -6.47 -15.87
C THR A 122 4.73 -7.10 -17.07
N GLY A 123 4.07 -7.20 -18.21
CA GLY A 123 4.52 -7.99 -19.37
C GLY A 123 4.43 -9.51 -19.13
N ILE A 124 3.73 -9.94 -18.07
CA ILE A 124 3.52 -11.35 -17.74
C ILE A 124 2.11 -11.74 -18.22
N THR A 125 1.99 -12.80 -19.03
CA THR A 125 0.67 -13.28 -19.46
C THR A 125 -0.08 -13.94 -18.31
N ARG A 126 -1.42 -13.84 -18.33
CA ARG A 126 -2.30 -14.27 -17.23
C ARG A 126 -2.07 -15.69 -16.73
N ASN A 127 -1.69 -16.60 -17.62
CA ASN A 127 -1.51 -18.02 -17.29
C ASN A 127 -0.03 -18.42 -17.05
N THR A 128 0.90 -17.46 -17.10
CA THR A 128 2.30 -17.72 -16.80
C THR A 128 2.45 -18.09 -15.32
N LYS A 129 3.04 -19.24 -15.05
CA LYS A 129 3.35 -19.67 -13.67
C LYS A 129 4.48 -18.84 -13.08
N ILE A 130 4.29 -18.34 -11.88
CA ILE A 130 5.21 -17.49 -11.13
C ILE A 130 5.65 -18.24 -9.89
N ALA A 131 6.97 -18.33 -9.67
CA ALA A 131 7.52 -18.94 -8.47
C ALA A 131 7.59 -17.93 -7.31
N ALA A 132 7.40 -18.40 -6.07
CA ALA A 132 7.54 -17.56 -4.88
C ALA A 132 8.95 -17.00 -4.66
N SER A 133 9.96 -17.59 -5.30
CA SER A 133 11.35 -17.12 -5.33
C SER A 133 11.63 -16.10 -6.45
N ASP A 134 10.74 -15.95 -7.43
CA ASP A 134 10.90 -14.98 -8.52
C ASP A 134 10.57 -13.56 -8.06
N LEU A 135 11.53 -12.95 -7.37
CA LEU A 135 11.38 -11.59 -6.84
C LEU A 135 11.24 -10.53 -7.93
N VAL A 136 11.67 -10.80 -9.18
CA VAL A 136 11.52 -9.86 -10.29
C VAL A 136 10.05 -9.78 -10.69
N SER A 137 9.42 -10.92 -10.98
CA SER A 137 7.99 -10.99 -11.31
C SER A 137 7.14 -10.50 -10.15
N LEU A 138 7.47 -10.87 -8.91
CA LEU A 138 6.75 -10.39 -7.72
C LEU A 138 6.83 -8.87 -7.56
N THR A 139 7.99 -8.25 -7.81
CA THR A 139 8.13 -6.79 -7.74
C THR A 139 7.26 -6.08 -8.78
N ARG A 140 7.20 -6.60 -10.01
CA ARG A 140 6.31 -6.08 -11.06
C ARG A 140 4.84 -6.21 -10.65
N LEU A 141 4.43 -7.34 -10.10
CA LEU A 141 3.07 -7.56 -9.61
C LEU A 141 2.71 -6.62 -8.47
N VAL A 142 3.58 -6.45 -7.48
CA VAL A 142 3.38 -5.51 -6.35
C VAL A 142 3.16 -4.09 -6.86
N SER A 143 3.99 -3.62 -7.80
CA SER A 143 3.84 -2.31 -8.43
C SER A 143 2.51 -2.17 -9.18
N ALA A 144 2.13 -3.19 -9.97
CA ALA A 144 0.91 -3.19 -10.76
C ALA A 144 -0.35 -3.26 -9.88
N ILE A 145 -0.36 -4.08 -8.83
CA ILE A 145 -1.45 -4.14 -7.83
C ILE A 145 -1.63 -2.77 -7.17
N SER A 146 -0.53 -2.19 -6.66
CA SER A 146 -0.58 -0.85 -6.05
C SER A 146 -1.16 0.20 -7.00
N PHE A 147 -0.82 0.14 -8.29
CA PHE A 147 -1.38 1.04 -9.29
C PHE A 147 -2.90 0.86 -9.46
N VAL A 148 -3.38 -0.38 -9.58
CA VAL A 148 -4.83 -0.64 -9.74
C VAL A 148 -5.60 -0.15 -8.52
N GLU A 149 -5.07 -0.39 -7.32
CA GLU A 149 -5.71 -0.02 -6.06
C GLU A 149 -5.73 1.49 -5.79
N ASN A 150 -4.75 2.24 -6.32
CA ASN A 150 -4.57 3.66 -5.97
C ASN A 150 -4.65 4.62 -7.15
N GLY A 151 -4.70 4.14 -8.39
CA GLY A 151 -4.81 4.95 -9.60
C GLY A 151 -3.56 5.77 -9.92
N GLN A 152 -2.43 5.52 -9.27
CA GLN A 152 -1.18 6.25 -9.48
C GLN A 152 0.04 5.31 -9.40
N PRO A 153 1.18 5.69 -10.03
CA PRO A 153 2.40 4.90 -9.97
C PRO A 153 2.83 4.61 -8.54
N ALA A 154 3.30 3.39 -8.32
CA ALA A 154 3.85 2.98 -7.04
C ALA A 154 5.24 3.62 -6.83
N ASP A 155 5.60 3.85 -5.56
CA ASP A 155 6.92 4.32 -5.17
C ASP A 155 7.91 3.15 -5.15
N GLU A 156 8.81 3.11 -6.15
CA GLU A 156 9.78 2.03 -6.31
C GLU A 156 10.79 1.94 -5.15
N VAL A 157 11.13 3.07 -4.52
CA VAL A 157 12.01 3.08 -3.35
C VAL A 157 11.33 2.33 -2.21
N GLN A 158 10.07 2.65 -1.93
CA GLN A 158 9.29 1.99 -0.88
C GLN A 158 9.00 0.51 -1.19
N ILE A 159 8.81 0.15 -2.47
CA ILE A 159 8.70 -1.26 -2.89
C ILE A 159 10.00 -2.02 -2.56
N ASN A 160 11.16 -1.44 -2.91
CA ASN A 160 12.45 -2.07 -2.64
C ASN A 160 12.73 -2.19 -1.13
N GLU A 161 12.38 -1.19 -0.34
CA GLU A 161 12.43 -1.30 1.12
C GLU A 161 11.50 -2.41 1.64
N GLY A 162 10.27 -2.48 1.16
CA GLY A 162 9.33 -3.55 1.53
C GLY A 162 9.84 -4.94 1.17
N LYS A 163 10.52 -5.09 0.03
CA LYS A 163 11.16 -6.34 -0.39
C LYS A 163 12.29 -6.76 0.56
N LYS A 164 13.12 -5.82 1.04
CA LYS A 164 14.18 -6.10 2.02
C LYS A 164 13.62 -6.60 3.36
N LEU A 165 12.43 -6.16 3.74
CA LEU A 165 11.76 -6.58 4.98
C LEU A 165 11.17 -8.00 4.92
N LEU A 166 11.33 -8.75 3.82
CA LEU A 166 10.89 -10.14 3.69
C LEU A 166 11.87 -11.15 4.32
N SER A 167 13.09 -10.72 4.59
CA SER A 167 14.14 -11.51 5.26
C SER A 167 13.86 -11.68 6.74
#